data_011b02b7bfff6d848826566a10058f9f
#
_entry.id   011b02b7bfff6d848826566a10058f9f
#
_cell.length_a   1.000
_cell.length_b   1.000
_cell.length_c   1.000
_cell.angle_alpha   90.00
_cell.angle_beta   90.00
_cell.angle_gamma   90.00
#
_symmetry.space_group_name_H-M   'P 1'
#
loop_
_entity.id
_entity.type
_entity.pdbx_description
1 polymer ?
#
loop_
_entity_poly.entity_id
_entity_poly.type
_entity_poly.pdbx_seq_one_letter_code
_entity_poly.pdbx_strand_id
1 'polypeptide(L)'
;MEFDSIINGDFVASAERSQNINPSDLSDVVGLFARADRAVTNQAIEAAAEAFPSWSATTPQLRHDILKRASDLILQRVDTLGRALSREEGKTLAEGMGEATRAGQVFAFFAGECLRAGGEQLPSTRPGVGVTITREALGVVGLITPWNFPIAIPAWKIAPALAWGNTVVLKPAEIAPHSAWLLVQILAEAGLPKGVLNLVLGKGSVVGEALVEHPKVAAISFTGSVNTGRRIAQGCTAALPMKKVQLEMGGKNPLVVLDDADLDLAVEAALNGAFYSTGQRCTASSRLIVTKGIHDAFVARLSERMQALVVGHALDAKTQIGPVVDQNQFEIDLGYIARGTDEGARLIGGEVVKAETEGYFLRPALFTEADNAMAIAREEIFGPVACVIAVDDFESAMEVANDTDFGLSSGICTTSLKYAEAFKRRSGAGMAMVNLPTAGVDYHVPFGGRKGSSYGSREQGTYARDFYSAVKTAYTLA
;
A
#
# COMPACT_ATOMS: atom_id res chain seq x y z
N MET A 1 -0.95 22.02 16.39
CA MET A 1 -1.37 22.50 15.05
C MET A 1 -2.66 21.80 14.69
N GLU A 2 -3.62 22.51 14.05
CA GLU A 2 -4.91 21.93 13.65
C GLU A 2 -4.97 21.76 12.14
N PHE A 3 -5.56 20.64 11.70
CA PHE A 3 -5.68 20.27 10.29
C PHE A 3 -7.13 19.93 9.96
N ASP A 4 -7.66 20.60 8.96
CA ASP A 4 -9.04 20.47 8.51
C ASP A 4 -9.13 19.62 7.24
N SER A 5 -10.33 19.09 6.95
CA SER A 5 -10.63 18.53 5.64
C SER A 5 -10.48 19.59 4.55
N ILE A 6 -10.15 19.17 3.32
CA ILE A 6 -9.97 20.10 2.18
C ILE A 6 -11.03 19.76 1.15
N ILE A 7 -12.02 20.63 1.01
CA ILE A 7 -13.16 20.41 0.11
C ILE A 7 -13.30 21.60 -0.81
N ASN A 8 -13.34 21.36 -2.10
CA ASN A 8 -13.39 22.42 -3.12
C ASN A 8 -12.30 23.47 -2.97
N GLY A 9 -11.12 23.06 -2.47
CA GLY A 9 -9.97 23.91 -2.22
C GLY A 9 -10.06 24.77 -0.96
N ASP A 10 -11.08 24.61 -0.14
CA ASP A 10 -11.28 25.34 1.11
C ASP A 10 -11.12 24.40 2.32
N PHE A 11 -10.64 24.94 3.47
CA PHE A 11 -10.54 24.20 4.71
C PHE A 11 -11.91 24.10 5.39
N VAL A 12 -12.34 22.86 5.69
CA VAL A 12 -13.61 22.57 6.33
C VAL A 12 -13.36 21.96 7.69
N ALA A 13 -13.63 22.74 8.73
CA ALA A 13 -13.47 22.33 10.11
C ALA A 13 -14.54 21.30 10.54
N SER A 14 -14.21 20.49 11.52
CA SER A 14 -15.15 19.61 12.21
C SER A 14 -15.14 19.89 13.70
N ALA A 15 -16.27 19.71 14.36
CA ALA A 15 -16.38 19.90 15.81
C ALA A 15 -15.54 18.88 16.59
N GLU A 16 -15.46 17.65 16.08
CA GLU A 16 -14.60 16.60 16.65
C GLU A 16 -13.22 16.59 15.98
N ARG A 17 -12.19 16.28 16.76
CA ARG A 17 -10.83 16.11 16.27
C ARG A 17 -10.20 14.84 16.87
N SER A 18 -9.24 14.25 16.16
CA SER A 18 -8.36 13.19 16.66
C SER A 18 -6.93 13.70 16.75
N GLN A 19 -6.20 13.22 17.76
CA GLN A 19 -4.76 13.44 17.84
C GLN A 19 -4.04 12.45 16.94
N ASN A 20 -3.01 12.92 16.24
CA ASN A 20 -1.96 12.10 15.68
C ASN A 20 -0.72 12.29 16.56
N ILE A 21 -0.19 11.20 17.09
CA ILE A 21 0.92 11.17 18.06
C ILE A 21 2.11 10.52 17.39
N ASN A 22 3.29 11.06 17.60
CA ASN A 22 4.54 10.46 17.13
C ASN A 22 4.81 9.14 17.87
N PRO A 23 4.81 7.98 17.18
CA PRO A 23 5.04 6.69 17.84
C PRO A 23 6.45 6.53 18.40
N SER A 24 7.40 7.39 18.03
CA SER A 24 8.74 7.45 18.60
C SER A 24 8.82 8.25 19.89
N ASP A 25 7.85 9.15 20.15
CA ASP A 25 7.80 10.01 21.34
C ASP A 25 6.33 10.35 21.64
N LEU A 26 5.73 9.65 22.59
CA LEU A 26 4.32 9.77 22.91
C LEU A 26 3.94 11.14 23.51
N SER A 27 4.92 11.97 23.89
CA SER A 27 4.71 13.36 24.30
C SER A 27 4.61 14.32 23.10
N ASP A 28 5.04 13.89 21.91
CA ASP A 28 5.06 14.70 20.69
C ASP A 28 3.76 14.54 19.89
N VAL A 29 2.87 15.53 19.99
CA VAL A 29 1.63 15.60 19.20
C VAL A 29 1.92 16.20 17.83
N VAL A 30 1.84 15.39 16.77
CA VAL A 30 2.00 15.84 15.38
C VAL A 30 0.95 16.86 15.01
N GLY A 31 -0.31 16.61 15.40
CA GLY A 31 -1.40 17.54 15.17
C GLY A 31 -2.77 17.03 15.62
N LEU A 32 -3.76 17.93 15.53
CA LEU A 32 -5.17 17.67 15.75
C LEU A 32 -5.89 17.66 14.40
N PHE A 33 -6.45 16.54 14.00
CA PHE A 33 -7.08 16.34 12.70
C PHE A 33 -8.59 16.30 12.81
N ALA A 34 -9.29 16.96 11.89
CA ALA A 34 -10.74 17.00 11.83
C ALA A 34 -11.33 15.60 11.72
N ARG A 35 -12.47 15.37 12.33
CA ARG A 35 -13.29 14.15 12.21
C ARG A 35 -14.60 14.48 11.53
N ALA A 36 -14.57 14.41 10.19
CA ALA A 36 -15.72 14.67 9.36
C ALA A 36 -16.86 13.67 9.62
N ASP A 37 -18.06 14.17 9.60
CA ASP A 37 -19.29 13.39 9.58
C ASP A 37 -19.73 13.04 8.15
N ARG A 38 -20.89 12.40 8.03
CA ARG A 38 -21.49 12.07 6.73
C ARG A 38 -21.85 13.32 5.91
N ALA A 39 -22.27 14.41 6.55
CA ALA A 39 -22.67 15.63 5.83
C ALA A 39 -21.46 16.28 5.15
N VAL A 40 -20.33 16.40 5.84
CA VAL A 40 -19.06 16.90 5.29
C VAL A 40 -18.55 15.97 4.17
N THR A 41 -18.70 14.65 4.34
CA THR A 41 -18.34 13.70 3.29
C THR A 41 -19.19 13.86 2.03
N ASN A 42 -20.49 14.03 2.19
CA ASN A 42 -21.40 14.28 1.06
C ASN A 42 -21.06 15.61 0.36
N GLN A 43 -20.71 16.66 1.10
CA GLN A 43 -20.23 17.93 0.52
C GLN A 43 -18.99 17.72 -0.37
N ALA A 44 -18.03 16.90 0.04
CA ALA A 44 -16.86 16.56 -0.76
C ALA A 44 -17.22 15.80 -2.03
N ILE A 45 -18.18 14.87 -1.96
CA ILE A 45 -18.65 14.10 -3.11
C ILE A 45 -19.40 15.01 -4.10
N GLU A 46 -20.23 15.92 -3.59
CA GLU A 46 -20.92 16.91 -4.44
C GLU A 46 -19.92 17.83 -5.16
N ALA A 47 -18.93 18.38 -4.45
CA ALA A 47 -17.86 19.19 -5.04
C ALA A 47 -17.09 18.42 -6.14
N ALA A 48 -16.77 17.15 -5.90
CA ALA A 48 -16.14 16.29 -6.89
C ALA A 48 -17.03 16.06 -8.12
N ALA A 49 -18.34 15.85 -7.92
CA ALA A 49 -19.30 15.65 -8.99
C ALA A 49 -19.50 16.93 -9.84
N GLU A 50 -19.49 18.09 -9.21
CA GLU A 50 -19.58 19.39 -9.91
C GLU A 50 -18.33 19.70 -10.75
N ALA A 51 -17.13 19.33 -10.25
CA ALA A 51 -15.88 19.54 -10.97
C ALA A 51 -15.67 18.53 -12.12
N PHE A 52 -16.32 17.37 -12.10
CA PHE A 52 -16.06 16.28 -13.03
C PHE A 52 -16.27 16.66 -14.51
N PRO A 53 -17.36 17.31 -14.96
CA PRO A 53 -17.56 17.60 -16.37
C PRO A 53 -16.44 18.46 -16.97
N SER A 54 -16.01 19.49 -16.25
CA SER A 54 -14.93 20.38 -16.71
C SER A 54 -13.57 19.68 -16.70
N TRP A 55 -13.26 18.89 -15.63
CA TRP A 55 -11.99 18.18 -15.51
C TRP A 55 -11.85 17.06 -16.54
N SER A 56 -12.88 16.24 -16.73
CA SER A 56 -12.87 15.14 -17.72
C SER A 56 -12.72 15.61 -19.16
N ALA A 57 -13.19 16.83 -19.47
CA ALA A 57 -13.06 17.47 -20.77
C ALA A 57 -11.72 18.16 -21.02
N THR A 58 -10.82 18.22 -20.01
CA THR A 58 -9.49 18.84 -20.17
C THR A 58 -8.63 18.08 -21.17
N THR A 59 -7.68 18.79 -21.79
CA THR A 59 -6.73 18.17 -22.69
C THR A 59 -5.75 17.26 -21.92
N PRO A 60 -5.23 16.19 -22.54
CA PRO A 60 -4.15 15.39 -21.96
C PRO A 60 -2.94 16.21 -21.53
N GLN A 61 -2.61 17.28 -22.29
CA GLN A 61 -1.48 18.16 -21.97
C GLN A 61 -1.68 18.89 -20.64
N LEU A 62 -2.86 19.44 -20.37
CA LEU A 62 -3.12 20.13 -19.11
C LEU A 62 -2.96 19.20 -17.91
N ARG A 63 -3.51 17.98 -18.00
CA ARG A 63 -3.34 16.96 -16.95
C ARG A 63 -1.88 16.56 -16.77
N HIS A 64 -1.16 16.37 -17.88
CA HIS A 64 0.29 16.12 -17.86
C HIS A 64 1.04 17.21 -17.10
N ASP A 65 0.80 18.48 -17.45
CA ASP A 65 1.55 19.61 -16.89
C ASP A 65 1.33 19.74 -15.35
N ILE A 66 0.07 19.54 -14.92
CA ILE A 66 -0.27 19.56 -13.48
C ILE A 66 0.41 18.40 -12.73
N LEU A 67 0.29 17.17 -13.24
CA LEU A 67 0.89 15.99 -12.59
C LEU A 67 2.43 16.06 -12.60
N LYS A 68 3.02 16.57 -13.69
CA LYS A 68 4.47 16.78 -13.77
C LYS A 68 4.93 17.82 -12.74
N ARG A 69 4.22 18.94 -12.64
CA ARG A 69 4.53 19.96 -11.64
C ARG A 69 4.36 19.43 -10.21
N ALA A 70 3.34 18.63 -9.94
CA ALA A 70 3.17 17.96 -8.65
C ALA A 70 4.37 17.06 -8.32
N SER A 71 4.82 16.25 -9.30
CA SER A 71 6.04 15.45 -9.17
C SER A 71 7.26 16.27 -8.79
N ASP A 72 7.50 17.38 -9.51
CA ASP A 72 8.65 18.25 -9.28
C ASP A 72 8.63 18.86 -7.87
N LEU A 73 7.45 19.33 -7.41
CA LEU A 73 7.26 19.87 -6.07
C LEU A 73 7.48 18.83 -4.97
N ILE A 74 7.01 17.60 -5.17
CA ILE A 74 7.23 16.49 -4.23
C ILE A 74 8.73 16.18 -4.13
N LEU A 75 9.41 16.03 -5.29
CA LEU A 75 10.84 15.68 -5.34
C LEU A 75 11.72 16.79 -4.75
N GLN A 76 11.35 18.06 -4.89
CA GLN A 76 12.02 19.18 -4.24
C GLN A 76 11.86 19.19 -2.71
N ARG A 77 10.83 18.53 -2.17
CA ARG A 77 10.46 18.52 -0.74
C ARG A 77 10.66 17.17 -0.08
N VAL A 78 11.44 16.26 -0.67
CA VAL A 78 11.64 14.89 -0.16
C VAL A 78 12.07 14.88 1.30
N ASP A 79 13.02 15.72 1.71
CA ASP A 79 13.47 15.80 3.11
C ASP A 79 12.32 16.22 4.05
N THR A 80 11.59 17.26 3.71
CA THR A 80 10.47 17.77 4.52
C THR A 80 9.34 16.74 4.64
N LEU A 81 8.96 16.12 3.52
CA LEU A 81 7.92 15.09 3.47
C LEU A 81 8.35 13.81 4.19
N GLY A 82 9.60 13.39 4.00
CA GLY A 82 10.16 12.22 4.66
C GLY A 82 10.21 12.40 6.18
N ARG A 83 10.62 13.57 6.68
CA ARG A 83 10.62 13.89 8.12
C ARG A 83 9.20 13.90 8.68
N ALA A 84 8.25 14.52 7.98
CA ALA A 84 6.86 14.57 8.40
C ALA A 84 6.27 13.15 8.51
N LEU A 85 6.54 12.30 7.52
CA LEU A 85 6.10 10.91 7.48
C LEU A 85 6.73 10.08 8.62
N SER A 86 8.05 10.20 8.81
CA SER A 86 8.75 9.47 9.89
C SER A 86 8.25 9.87 11.27
N ARG A 87 7.93 11.16 11.48
CA ARG A 87 7.34 11.66 12.72
C ARG A 87 5.91 11.16 12.95
N GLU A 88 5.13 11.03 11.86
CA GLU A 88 3.73 10.65 11.93
C GLU A 88 3.52 9.13 12.10
N GLU A 89 4.30 8.32 11.37
CA GLU A 89 4.06 6.88 11.23
C GLU A 89 5.14 6.02 11.92
N GLY A 90 6.32 6.58 12.14
CA GLY A 90 7.41 5.89 12.81
C GLY A 90 8.42 5.19 11.89
N LYS A 91 8.23 5.23 10.60
CA LYS A 91 9.19 4.74 9.60
C LYS A 91 10.51 5.50 9.71
N THR A 92 11.65 4.82 9.55
CA THR A 92 12.95 5.50 9.62
C THR A 92 13.03 6.66 8.63
N LEU A 93 13.87 7.66 8.92
CA LEU A 93 14.00 8.82 8.03
C LEU A 93 14.39 8.44 6.61
N ALA A 94 15.27 7.46 6.44
CA ALA A 94 15.68 6.95 5.12
C ALA A 94 14.49 6.35 4.36
N GLU A 95 13.66 5.57 5.03
CA GLU A 95 12.45 4.97 4.45
C GLU A 95 11.39 6.03 4.13
N GLY A 96 11.20 7.02 5.02
CA GLY A 96 10.28 8.14 4.79
C GLY A 96 10.66 8.97 3.57
N MET A 97 11.96 9.28 3.41
CA MET A 97 12.47 9.98 2.23
C MET A 97 12.33 9.13 0.96
N GLY A 98 12.57 7.81 1.05
CA GLY A 98 12.37 6.85 -0.04
C GLY A 98 10.91 6.82 -0.48
N GLU A 99 9.98 6.84 0.45
CA GLU A 99 8.54 6.85 0.17
C GLU A 99 8.09 8.16 -0.50
N ALA A 100 8.56 9.31 0.00
CA ALA A 100 8.30 10.62 -0.63
C ALA A 100 8.86 10.69 -2.06
N THR A 101 10.07 10.17 -2.28
CA THR A 101 10.67 10.05 -3.62
C THR A 101 9.80 9.21 -4.54
N ARG A 102 9.32 8.06 -4.05
CA ARG A 102 8.42 7.17 -4.80
C ARG A 102 7.13 7.87 -5.19
N ALA A 103 6.52 8.65 -4.29
CA ALA A 103 5.32 9.43 -4.62
C ALA A 103 5.57 10.39 -5.79
N GLY A 104 6.68 11.13 -5.78
CA GLY A 104 7.08 11.99 -6.90
C GLY A 104 7.27 11.23 -8.21
N GLN A 105 7.94 10.06 -8.18
CA GLN A 105 8.14 9.20 -9.35
C GLN A 105 6.81 8.68 -9.93
N VAL A 106 5.85 8.32 -9.07
CA VAL A 106 4.50 7.91 -9.50
C VAL A 106 3.80 9.03 -10.25
N PHE A 107 3.82 10.26 -9.74
CA PHE A 107 3.23 11.41 -10.45
C PHE A 107 3.92 11.68 -11.78
N ALA A 108 5.26 11.57 -11.86
CA ALA A 108 6.00 11.70 -13.12
C ALA A 108 5.58 10.65 -14.15
N PHE A 109 5.42 9.39 -13.71
CA PHE A 109 4.99 8.29 -14.58
C PHE A 109 3.59 8.56 -15.16
N PHE A 110 2.62 8.89 -14.31
CA PHE A 110 1.26 9.13 -14.76
C PHE A 110 1.08 10.45 -15.53
N ALA A 111 1.94 11.46 -15.30
CA ALA A 111 2.04 12.60 -16.20
C ALA A 111 2.33 12.14 -17.64
N GLY A 112 3.32 11.26 -17.81
CA GLY A 112 3.61 10.65 -19.11
C GLY A 112 2.45 9.83 -19.68
N GLU A 113 1.71 9.11 -18.83
CA GLU A 113 0.56 8.30 -19.26
C GLU A 113 -0.62 9.14 -19.76
N CYS A 114 -0.79 10.38 -19.29
CA CYS A 114 -1.80 11.29 -19.87
C CYS A 114 -1.66 11.42 -21.38
N LEU A 115 -0.42 11.51 -21.88
CA LEU A 115 -0.13 11.68 -23.32
C LEU A 115 -0.17 10.36 -24.11
N ARG A 116 -0.20 9.21 -23.40
CA ARG A 116 -0.29 7.86 -24.00
C ARG A 116 -1.70 7.28 -23.91
N ALA A 117 -2.65 8.06 -23.42
CA ALA A 117 -4.06 7.68 -23.33
C ALA A 117 -4.64 7.54 -24.75
N GLY A 118 -4.46 6.38 -25.33
CA GLY A 118 -4.91 6.05 -26.69
C GLY A 118 -6.19 5.23 -26.68
N GLY A 119 -6.84 5.19 -27.86
CA GLY A 119 -7.89 4.24 -28.21
C GLY A 119 -7.40 3.30 -29.31
N GLU A 120 -8.33 2.52 -29.85
CA GLU A 120 -8.08 1.58 -30.94
C GLU A 120 -9.04 1.87 -32.09
N GLN A 121 -8.57 1.67 -33.33
CA GLN A 121 -9.43 1.61 -34.51
C GLN A 121 -9.40 0.19 -35.05
N LEU A 122 -10.55 -0.44 -35.16
CA LEU A 122 -10.70 -1.79 -35.66
C LEU A 122 -11.53 -1.81 -36.95
N PRO A 123 -11.23 -2.69 -37.92
CA PRO A 123 -12.08 -2.91 -39.05
C PRO A 123 -13.41 -3.53 -38.60
N SER A 124 -14.52 -3.05 -39.15
CA SER A 124 -15.83 -3.70 -38.98
C SER A 124 -15.98 -4.90 -39.90
N THR A 125 -16.74 -5.88 -39.47
CA THR A 125 -17.21 -6.98 -40.32
C THR A 125 -18.34 -6.53 -41.31
N ARG A 126 -18.83 -5.30 -41.18
CA ARG A 126 -19.86 -4.70 -42.01
C ARG A 126 -19.23 -3.72 -43.02
N PRO A 127 -19.57 -3.80 -44.30
CA PRO A 127 -19.06 -2.87 -45.32
C PRO A 127 -19.36 -1.41 -44.95
N GLY A 128 -18.37 -0.52 -45.13
CA GLY A 128 -18.52 0.92 -44.92
C GLY A 128 -18.62 1.38 -43.47
N VAL A 129 -18.52 0.48 -42.52
CA VAL A 129 -18.57 0.81 -41.07
C VAL A 129 -17.18 0.91 -40.48
N GLY A 130 -16.90 2.02 -39.82
CA GLY A 130 -15.72 2.19 -38.94
C GLY A 130 -16.04 1.86 -37.49
N VAL A 131 -15.05 1.32 -36.74
CA VAL A 131 -15.15 1.04 -35.29
C VAL A 131 -14.03 1.76 -34.56
N THR A 132 -14.41 2.59 -33.62
CA THR A 132 -13.48 3.29 -32.72
C THR A 132 -13.71 2.84 -31.27
N ILE A 133 -12.66 2.48 -30.58
CA ILE A 133 -12.69 2.14 -29.15
C ILE A 133 -11.98 3.25 -28.40
N THR A 134 -12.65 3.82 -27.40
CA THR A 134 -12.11 4.86 -26.54
C THR A 134 -12.15 4.42 -25.06
N ARG A 135 -11.33 5.07 -24.24
CA ARG A 135 -11.39 4.95 -22.78
C ARG A 135 -11.85 6.28 -22.21
N GLU A 136 -12.87 6.23 -21.36
CA GLU A 136 -13.49 7.40 -20.75
C GLU A 136 -13.35 7.37 -19.23
N ALA A 137 -13.32 8.54 -18.61
CA ALA A 137 -13.34 8.67 -17.15
C ALA A 137 -14.61 8.07 -16.54
N LEU A 138 -14.52 7.54 -15.35
CA LEU A 138 -15.65 6.91 -14.64
C LEU A 138 -16.58 7.95 -14.00
N GLY A 139 -16.01 9.03 -13.47
CA GLY A 139 -16.72 10.01 -12.65
C GLY A 139 -15.98 10.32 -11.35
N VAL A 140 -16.73 10.39 -10.24
CA VAL A 140 -16.17 10.53 -8.90
C VAL A 140 -15.63 9.19 -8.42
N VAL A 141 -14.36 9.17 -7.99
CA VAL A 141 -13.70 7.99 -7.44
C VAL A 141 -13.41 8.22 -5.95
N GLY A 142 -13.92 7.34 -5.10
CA GLY A 142 -13.56 7.27 -3.68
C GLY A 142 -12.24 6.51 -3.50
N LEU A 143 -11.28 7.13 -2.86
CA LEU A 143 -9.99 6.53 -2.51
C LEU A 143 -9.89 6.37 -1.00
N ILE A 144 -9.68 5.15 -0.51
CA ILE A 144 -9.53 4.85 0.91
C ILE A 144 -8.17 4.20 1.11
N THR A 145 -7.27 4.87 1.85
CA THR A 145 -5.85 4.49 1.96
C THR A 145 -5.45 4.13 3.39
N PRO A 146 -4.49 3.21 3.56
CA PRO A 146 -3.98 2.78 4.84
C PRO A 146 -2.94 3.77 5.40
N TRP A 147 -2.42 3.43 6.58
CA TRP A 147 -1.45 4.22 7.32
C TRP A 147 0.01 3.89 7.01
N ASN A 148 0.30 2.68 6.53
CA ASN A 148 1.68 2.17 6.43
C ASN A 148 2.52 2.74 5.27
N PHE A 149 1.88 3.33 4.26
CA PHE A 149 2.50 4.13 3.21
C PHE A 149 1.64 5.37 2.94
N PRO A 150 1.62 6.33 3.90
CA PRO A 150 0.61 7.39 3.94
C PRO A 150 0.79 8.48 2.87
N ILE A 151 1.88 8.46 2.11
CA ILE A 151 2.08 9.35 0.95
C ILE A 151 2.13 8.57 -0.38
N ALA A 152 2.79 7.41 -0.42
CA ALA A 152 2.95 6.64 -1.65
C ALA A 152 1.64 5.99 -2.10
N ILE A 153 0.85 5.39 -1.18
CA ILE A 153 -0.43 4.76 -1.56
C ILE A 153 -1.45 5.80 -2.02
N PRO A 154 -1.67 6.94 -1.35
CA PRO A 154 -2.45 8.02 -1.93
C PRO A 154 -1.94 8.46 -3.30
N ALA A 155 -0.62 8.64 -3.48
CA ALA A 155 -0.04 9.07 -4.75
C ALA A 155 -0.37 8.10 -5.89
N TRP A 156 -0.19 6.79 -5.71
CA TRP A 156 -0.43 5.82 -6.78
C TRP A 156 -1.91 5.56 -7.09
N LYS A 157 -2.83 6.06 -6.25
CA LYS A 157 -4.28 6.06 -6.51
C LYS A 157 -4.74 7.39 -7.13
N ILE A 158 -4.27 8.52 -6.58
CA ILE A 158 -4.63 9.87 -7.07
C ILE A 158 -4.09 10.09 -8.48
N ALA A 159 -2.81 9.80 -8.73
CA ALA A 159 -2.17 10.11 -10.00
C ALA A 159 -2.87 9.46 -11.20
N PRO A 160 -3.16 8.13 -11.22
CA PRO A 160 -3.91 7.53 -12.32
C PRO A 160 -5.37 8.00 -12.38
N ALA A 161 -6.04 8.22 -11.24
CA ALA A 161 -7.41 8.75 -11.25
C ALA A 161 -7.48 10.10 -12.00
N LEU A 162 -6.58 11.02 -11.66
CA LEU A 162 -6.49 12.34 -12.31
C LEU A 162 -6.03 12.25 -13.76
N ALA A 163 -5.05 11.40 -14.07
CA ALA A 163 -4.55 11.20 -15.44
C ALA A 163 -5.67 10.77 -16.41
N TRP A 164 -6.60 9.95 -15.93
CA TRP A 164 -7.75 9.48 -16.72
C TRP A 164 -8.97 10.41 -16.63
N GLY A 165 -8.85 11.59 -15.99
CA GLY A 165 -9.89 12.60 -15.96
C GLY A 165 -10.99 12.37 -14.94
N ASN A 166 -10.78 11.50 -13.93
CA ASN A 166 -11.69 11.33 -12.81
C ASN A 166 -11.49 12.43 -11.78
N THR A 167 -12.53 12.70 -11.00
CA THR A 167 -12.44 13.48 -9.77
C THR A 167 -12.37 12.56 -8.57
N VAL A 168 -11.80 13.04 -7.46
CA VAL A 168 -11.39 12.21 -6.34
C VAL A 168 -11.93 12.74 -5.02
N VAL A 169 -12.41 11.83 -4.17
CA VAL A 169 -12.56 12.05 -2.74
C VAL A 169 -11.64 11.07 -2.01
N LEU A 170 -10.61 11.60 -1.37
CA LEU A 170 -9.61 10.84 -0.63
C LEU A 170 -9.95 10.78 0.86
N LYS A 171 -9.96 9.57 1.40
CA LYS A 171 -10.03 9.28 2.84
C LYS A 171 -8.73 8.57 3.27
N PRO A 172 -7.77 9.27 3.89
CA PRO A 172 -6.56 8.64 4.45
C PRO A 172 -6.86 7.92 5.78
N ALA A 173 -5.92 7.13 6.27
CA ALA A 173 -6.03 6.53 7.60
C ALA A 173 -6.08 7.60 8.70
N GLU A 174 -6.83 7.32 9.78
CA GLU A 174 -6.97 8.27 10.90
C GLU A 174 -5.68 8.44 11.72
N ILE A 175 -4.85 7.41 11.77
CA ILE A 175 -3.61 7.39 12.56
C ILE A 175 -2.39 7.95 11.81
N ALA A 176 -2.51 8.22 10.49
CA ALA A 176 -1.46 8.83 9.68
C ALA A 176 -2.06 9.74 8.57
N PRO A 177 -2.78 10.82 8.94
CA PRO A 177 -3.46 11.69 7.98
C PRO A 177 -2.57 12.83 7.43
N HIS A 178 -1.48 13.21 8.13
CA HIS A 178 -0.70 14.39 7.85
C HIS A 178 0.02 14.32 6.49
N SER A 179 0.64 13.19 6.19
CA SER A 179 1.34 12.98 4.91
C SER A 179 0.41 13.13 3.70
N ALA A 180 -0.81 12.56 3.79
CA ALA A 180 -1.83 12.73 2.75
C ALA A 180 -2.32 14.18 2.66
N TRP A 181 -2.46 14.88 3.79
CA TRP A 181 -2.84 16.28 3.83
C TRP A 181 -1.81 17.15 3.12
N LEU A 182 -0.51 16.94 3.38
CA LEU A 182 0.60 17.63 2.70
C LEU A 182 0.60 17.34 1.19
N LEU A 183 0.34 16.12 0.78
CA LEU A 183 0.26 15.73 -0.63
C LEU A 183 -0.86 16.50 -1.36
N VAL A 184 -2.04 16.64 -0.74
CA VAL A 184 -3.17 17.39 -1.33
C VAL A 184 -2.84 18.87 -1.46
N GLN A 185 -2.13 19.48 -0.50
CA GLN A 185 -1.64 20.85 -0.59
C GLN A 185 -0.68 21.05 -1.77
N ILE A 186 0.24 20.10 -1.99
CA ILE A 186 1.17 20.12 -3.12
C ILE A 186 0.41 20.06 -4.45
N LEU A 187 -0.64 19.25 -4.55
CA LEU A 187 -1.46 19.17 -5.77
C LEU A 187 -2.22 20.46 -6.05
N ALA A 188 -2.73 21.14 -5.02
CA ALA A 188 -3.33 22.45 -5.15
C ALA A 188 -2.30 23.49 -5.65
N GLU A 189 -1.09 23.50 -5.08
CA GLU A 189 0.03 24.37 -5.52
C GLU A 189 0.47 24.05 -6.96
N ALA A 190 0.38 22.78 -7.38
CA ALA A 190 0.66 22.37 -8.75
C ALA A 190 -0.37 22.89 -9.76
N GLY A 191 -1.46 23.49 -9.29
CA GLY A 191 -2.50 24.07 -10.12
C GLY A 191 -3.68 23.14 -10.41
N LEU A 192 -3.87 22.12 -9.58
CA LEU A 192 -5.07 21.27 -9.69
C LEU A 192 -6.32 22.12 -9.41
N PRO A 193 -7.34 22.12 -10.28
CA PRO A 193 -8.55 22.90 -10.07
C PRO A 193 -9.31 22.49 -8.81
N LYS A 194 -9.98 23.46 -8.17
CA LYS A 194 -10.85 23.24 -7.02
C LYS A 194 -11.90 22.16 -7.33
N GLY A 195 -12.23 21.35 -6.34
CA GLY A 195 -13.20 20.27 -6.45
C GLY A 195 -12.69 18.98 -7.12
N VAL A 196 -11.62 19.02 -7.92
CA VAL A 196 -11.07 17.84 -8.61
C VAL A 196 -10.51 16.81 -7.64
N LEU A 197 -9.87 17.25 -6.56
CA LEU A 197 -9.41 16.42 -5.45
C LEU A 197 -9.91 17.01 -4.14
N ASN A 198 -10.61 16.19 -3.36
CA ASN A 198 -11.12 16.56 -2.04
C ASN A 198 -10.57 15.58 -1.01
N LEU A 199 -10.13 16.11 0.14
CA LEU A 199 -9.61 15.32 1.27
C LEU A 199 -10.61 15.36 2.42
N VAL A 200 -11.08 14.20 2.84
CA VAL A 200 -11.99 14.06 3.98
C VAL A 200 -11.29 13.28 5.09
N LEU A 201 -11.02 13.98 6.19
CA LEU A 201 -10.42 13.41 7.39
C LEU A 201 -11.52 12.86 8.30
N GLY A 202 -11.41 11.63 8.79
CA GLY A 202 -12.40 11.04 9.67
C GLY A 202 -12.42 9.52 9.70
N LYS A 203 -13.34 8.98 10.50
CA LYS A 203 -13.46 7.54 10.74
C LYS A 203 -13.83 6.77 9.48
N GLY A 204 -13.16 5.61 9.28
CA GLY A 204 -13.47 4.71 8.18
C GLY A 204 -14.94 4.25 8.16
N SER A 205 -15.53 4.03 9.32
CA SER A 205 -16.95 3.65 9.48
C SER A 205 -17.95 4.77 9.14
N VAL A 206 -17.51 6.02 9.06
CA VAL A 206 -18.37 7.16 8.71
C VAL A 206 -18.09 7.60 7.27
N VAL A 207 -16.86 8.02 6.99
CA VAL A 207 -16.45 8.55 5.68
C VAL A 207 -16.42 7.44 4.63
N GLY A 208 -15.87 6.26 4.98
CA GLY A 208 -15.80 5.12 4.07
C GLY A 208 -17.18 4.59 3.67
N GLU A 209 -18.10 4.45 4.64
CA GLU A 209 -19.47 4.03 4.34
C GLU A 209 -20.23 5.07 3.49
N ALA A 210 -20.09 6.36 3.79
CA ALA A 210 -20.68 7.41 2.97
C ALA A 210 -20.18 7.36 1.52
N LEU A 211 -18.90 7.12 1.27
CA LEU A 211 -18.35 6.94 -0.08
C LEU A 211 -18.95 5.72 -0.80
N VAL A 212 -19.08 4.59 -0.09
CA VAL A 212 -19.62 3.35 -0.67
C VAL A 212 -21.12 3.50 -1.01
N GLU A 213 -21.88 4.18 -0.18
CA GLU A 213 -23.33 4.32 -0.34
C GLU A 213 -23.75 5.43 -1.32
N HIS A 214 -22.96 6.50 -1.45
CA HIS A 214 -23.38 7.69 -2.20
C HIS A 214 -23.52 7.44 -3.70
N PRO A 215 -24.68 7.73 -4.33
CA PRO A 215 -24.96 7.35 -5.72
C PRO A 215 -24.07 8.02 -6.76
N LYS A 216 -23.48 9.20 -6.48
CA LYS A 216 -22.57 9.90 -7.41
C LYS A 216 -21.15 9.34 -7.43
N VAL A 217 -20.78 8.47 -6.48
CA VAL A 217 -19.49 7.78 -6.50
C VAL A 217 -19.55 6.60 -7.46
N ALA A 218 -18.77 6.63 -8.52
CA ALA A 218 -18.76 5.62 -9.58
C ALA A 218 -17.84 4.42 -9.26
N ALA A 219 -16.78 4.65 -8.49
CA ALA A 219 -15.80 3.61 -8.17
C ALA A 219 -15.17 3.82 -6.79
N ILE A 220 -14.71 2.73 -6.16
CA ILE A 220 -13.96 2.74 -4.91
C ILE A 220 -12.64 1.98 -5.10
N SER A 221 -11.51 2.64 -4.83
CA SER A 221 -10.22 1.97 -4.66
C SER A 221 -9.83 1.98 -3.19
N PHE A 222 -9.62 0.82 -2.65
CA PHE A 222 -9.33 0.58 -1.23
C PHE A 222 -8.01 -0.15 -1.07
N THR A 223 -7.22 0.26 -0.08
CA THR A 223 -6.10 -0.55 0.45
C THR A 223 -6.23 -0.61 1.97
N GLY A 224 -6.16 -1.84 2.53
CA GLY A 224 -6.29 -2.09 3.97
C GLY A 224 -6.60 -3.54 4.30
N SER A 225 -7.31 -3.79 5.42
CA SER A 225 -7.59 -5.15 5.89
C SER A 225 -8.59 -5.90 5.01
N VAL A 226 -8.43 -7.24 4.93
CA VAL A 226 -9.32 -8.14 4.18
C VAL A 226 -10.79 -7.98 4.60
N ASN A 227 -11.05 -7.91 5.90
CA ASN A 227 -12.42 -7.78 6.42
C ASN A 227 -13.10 -6.48 5.97
N THR A 228 -12.37 -5.36 5.98
CA THR A 228 -12.88 -4.08 5.50
C THR A 228 -13.08 -4.09 3.98
N GLY A 229 -12.11 -4.64 3.23
CA GLY A 229 -12.23 -4.76 1.78
C GLY A 229 -13.43 -5.58 1.34
N ARG A 230 -13.71 -6.70 2.01
CA ARG A 230 -14.90 -7.53 1.73
C ARG A 230 -16.21 -6.76 1.98
N ARG A 231 -16.31 -5.97 3.06
CA ARG A 231 -17.50 -5.13 3.32
C ARG A 231 -17.67 -4.05 2.26
N ILE A 232 -16.58 -3.40 1.83
CA ILE A 232 -16.60 -2.43 0.73
C ILE A 232 -17.08 -3.08 -0.57
N ALA A 233 -16.56 -4.25 -0.93
CA ALA A 233 -16.99 -4.98 -2.12
C ALA A 233 -18.49 -5.31 -2.08
N GLN A 234 -18.99 -5.78 -0.94
CA GLN A 234 -20.42 -6.05 -0.74
C GLN A 234 -21.27 -4.78 -0.96
N GLY A 235 -20.88 -3.66 -0.35
CA GLY A 235 -21.56 -2.39 -0.53
C GLY A 235 -21.53 -1.89 -1.97
N CYS A 236 -20.38 -1.99 -2.65
CA CYS A 236 -20.23 -1.59 -4.05
C CYS A 236 -21.09 -2.42 -5.01
N THR A 237 -21.19 -3.73 -4.78
CA THR A 237 -22.01 -4.62 -5.61
C THR A 237 -23.51 -4.50 -5.31
N ALA A 238 -23.90 -4.13 -4.09
CA ALA A 238 -25.27 -3.86 -3.71
C ALA A 238 -25.78 -2.49 -4.21
N ALA A 239 -24.90 -1.56 -4.57
CA ALA A 239 -25.26 -0.24 -5.06
C ALA A 239 -25.93 -0.33 -6.46
N LEU A 240 -26.78 0.66 -6.75
CA LEU A 240 -27.47 0.76 -8.06
C LEU A 240 -27.22 2.15 -8.69
N PRO A 241 -26.47 2.26 -9.80
CA PRO A 241 -25.74 1.16 -10.47
C PRO A 241 -24.61 0.61 -9.60
N MET A 242 -24.18 -0.65 -9.85
CA MET A 242 -23.03 -1.24 -9.18
C MET A 242 -21.79 -0.38 -9.39
N LYS A 243 -21.03 -0.15 -8.31
CA LYS A 243 -19.78 0.61 -8.38
C LYS A 243 -18.62 -0.29 -8.79
N LYS A 244 -17.73 0.25 -9.58
CA LYS A 244 -16.45 -0.41 -9.85
C LYS A 244 -15.62 -0.45 -8.55
N VAL A 245 -15.00 -1.59 -8.23
CA VAL A 245 -14.24 -1.75 -7.01
C VAL A 245 -12.88 -2.38 -7.29
N GLN A 246 -11.85 -1.86 -6.61
CA GLN A 246 -10.49 -2.37 -6.59
C GLN A 246 -10.03 -2.44 -5.15
N LEU A 247 -9.55 -3.60 -4.73
CA LEU A 247 -9.12 -3.85 -3.36
C LEU A 247 -7.70 -4.41 -3.38
N GLU A 248 -6.82 -3.77 -2.62
CA GLU A 248 -5.52 -4.28 -2.24
C GLU A 248 -5.51 -4.50 -0.73
N MET A 249 -5.22 -5.72 -0.32
CA MET A 249 -5.39 -6.15 1.06
C MET A 249 -4.12 -6.83 1.56
N GLY A 250 -4.20 -7.47 2.72
CA GLY A 250 -3.07 -8.06 3.38
C GLY A 250 -2.37 -9.19 2.66
N GLY A 251 -1.27 -9.62 3.23
CA GLY A 251 -0.44 -10.72 2.74
C GLY A 251 0.14 -11.56 3.88
N LYS A 252 0.50 -12.80 3.55
CA LYS A 252 1.31 -13.70 4.38
C LYS A 252 2.41 -14.30 3.51
N ASN A 253 3.31 -13.42 3.08
CA ASN A 253 4.19 -13.69 1.95
C ASN A 253 5.31 -14.66 2.32
N PRO A 254 5.52 -15.73 1.54
CA PRO A 254 6.62 -16.66 1.71
C PRO A 254 7.90 -16.15 1.04
N LEU A 255 9.03 -16.31 1.72
CA LEU A 255 10.36 -16.31 1.12
C LEU A 255 10.94 -17.72 1.24
N VAL A 256 11.07 -18.42 0.13
CA VAL A 256 11.68 -19.75 0.05
C VAL A 256 13.19 -19.60 -0.04
N VAL A 257 13.94 -20.37 0.77
CA VAL A 257 15.41 -20.43 0.72
C VAL A 257 15.84 -21.88 0.48
N LEU A 258 16.44 -22.15 -0.66
CA LEU A 258 16.91 -23.50 -1.03
C LEU A 258 18.37 -23.73 -0.62
N ASP A 259 18.79 -25.00 -0.53
CA ASP A 259 20.13 -25.41 -0.15
C ASP A 259 21.24 -24.84 -1.04
N ASP A 260 20.91 -24.51 -2.29
CA ASP A 260 21.83 -23.93 -3.25
C ASP A 260 21.85 -22.38 -3.22
N ALA A 261 21.10 -21.75 -2.32
CA ALA A 261 21.06 -20.30 -2.23
C ALA A 261 22.39 -19.72 -1.76
N ASP A 262 22.72 -18.52 -2.27
CA ASP A 262 23.73 -17.68 -1.63
C ASP A 262 23.23 -17.26 -0.24
N LEU A 263 23.92 -17.71 0.81
CA LEU A 263 23.49 -17.54 2.20
C LEU A 263 23.40 -16.07 2.59
N ASP A 264 24.39 -15.25 2.26
CA ASP A 264 24.43 -13.84 2.64
C ASP A 264 23.34 -13.04 1.91
N LEU A 265 23.12 -13.34 0.65
CA LEU A 265 22.02 -12.75 -0.13
C LEU A 265 20.65 -13.17 0.43
N ALA A 266 20.46 -14.44 0.77
CA ALA A 266 19.19 -14.93 1.31
C ALA A 266 18.88 -14.33 2.69
N VAL A 267 19.90 -14.19 3.53
CA VAL A 267 19.77 -13.53 4.86
C VAL A 267 19.44 -12.05 4.70
N GLU A 268 20.10 -11.33 3.77
CA GLU A 268 19.79 -9.91 3.52
C GLU A 268 18.37 -9.73 2.97
N ALA A 269 17.93 -10.59 2.05
CA ALA A 269 16.58 -10.58 1.52
C ALA A 269 15.53 -10.86 2.62
N ALA A 270 15.81 -11.80 3.52
CA ALA A 270 14.94 -12.10 4.65
C ALA A 270 14.90 -10.96 5.67
N LEU A 271 16.07 -10.40 6.03
CA LEU A 271 16.19 -9.30 6.98
C LEU A 271 15.40 -8.06 6.52
N ASN A 272 15.65 -7.65 5.28
CA ASN A 272 14.93 -6.53 4.66
C ASN A 272 13.44 -6.83 4.51
N GLY A 273 13.10 -7.99 3.96
CA GLY A 273 11.72 -8.37 3.69
C GLY A 273 10.87 -8.51 4.94
N ALA A 274 11.40 -9.07 6.02
CA ALA A 274 10.65 -9.37 7.22
C ALA A 274 10.57 -8.18 8.20
N PHE A 275 11.65 -7.40 8.37
CA PHE A 275 11.79 -6.52 9.53
C PHE A 275 11.88 -5.03 9.20
N TYR A 276 12.37 -4.63 8.03
CA TYR A 276 12.43 -3.21 7.68
C TYR A 276 11.03 -2.63 7.55
N SER A 277 10.89 -1.32 7.78
CA SER A 277 9.63 -0.64 8.06
C SER A 277 8.84 -1.31 9.20
N THR A 278 9.56 -1.86 10.19
CA THR A 278 8.99 -2.53 11.37
C THR A 278 8.03 -3.68 10.98
N GLY A 279 8.29 -4.35 9.82
CA GLY A 279 7.42 -5.39 9.28
C GLY A 279 6.04 -4.90 8.79
N GLN A 280 5.76 -3.62 8.87
CA GLN A 280 4.45 -2.99 8.59
C GLN A 280 4.21 -2.81 7.08
N ARG A 281 4.47 -3.86 6.32
CA ARG A 281 4.30 -3.91 4.85
C ARG A 281 3.38 -5.05 4.47
N CYS A 282 2.42 -4.80 3.60
CA CYS A 282 1.58 -5.85 3.01
C CYS A 282 2.41 -6.93 2.27
N THR A 283 3.60 -6.55 1.80
CA THR A 283 4.56 -7.42 1.10
C THR A 283 5.65 -7.99 2.01
N ALA A 284 5.57 -7.87 3.34
CA ALA A 284 6.59 -8.38 4.26
C ALA A 284 6.79 -9.90 4.14
N SER A 285 8.05 -10.35 4.18
CA SER A 285 8.44 -11.78 4.15
C SER A 285 8.20 -12.40 5.53
N SER A 286 6.96 -12.69 5.88
CA SER A 286 6.59 -13.15 7.22
C SER A 286 6.69 -14.67 7.43
N ARG A 287 6.82 -15.47 6.34
CA ARG A 287 7.09 -16.90 6.36
C ARG A 287 8.40 -17.19 5.61
N LEU A 288 9.43 -17.60 6.33
CA LEU A 288 10.73 -17.99 5.78
C LEU A 288 10.74 -19.52 5.66
N ILE A 289 10.57 -20.03 4.45
CA ILE A 289 10.46 -21.46 4.16
C ILE A 289 11.82 -21.96 3.69
N VAL A 290 12.51 -22.74 4.53
CA VAL A 290 13.93 -23.03 4.37
C VAL A 290 14.17 -24.52 4.23
N THR A 291 14.89 -24.96 3.20
CA THR A 291 15.28 -26.37 3.07
C THR A 291 16.32 -26.77 4.10
N LYS A 292 16.25 -28.04 4.55
CA LYS A 292 17.02 -28.55 5.71
C LYS A 292 18.53 -28.41 5.58
N GLY A 293 19.08 -28.46 4.36
CA GLY A 293 20.54 -28.42 4.17
C GLY A 293 21.16 -27.07 4.50
N ILE A 294 20.43 -25.96 4.30
CA ILE A 294 20.90 -24.58 4.60
C ILE A 294 20.29 -24.04 5.89
N HIS A 295 19.27 -24.70 6.47
CA HIS A 295 18.42 -24.20 7.55
C HIS A 295 19.21 -23.64 8.74
N ASP A 296 20.10 -24.44 9.33
CA ASP A 296 20.79 -24.07 10.57
C ASP A 296 21.74 -22.89 10.34
N ALA A 297 22.45 -22.89 9.21
CA ALA A 297 23.33 -21.78 8.83
C ALA A 297 22.54 -20.49 8.56
N PHE A 298 21.39 -20.60 7.88
CA PHE A 298 20.50 -19.47 7.62
C PHE A 298 19.91 -18.89 8.90
N VAL A 299 19.36 -19.72 9.78
CA VAL A 299 18.79 -19.28 11.06
C VAL A 299 19.84 -18.62 11.95
N ALA A 300 21.03 -19.22 12.08
CA ALA A 300 22.13 -18.64 12.87
C ALA A 300 22.53 -17.27 12.33
N ARG A 301 22.76 -17.16 11.02
CA ARG A 301 23.20 -15.90 10.40
C ARG A 301 22.11 -14.82 10.42
N LEU A 302 20.85 -15.19 10.17
CA LEU A 302 19.73 -14.25 10.24
C LEU A 302 19.54 -13.73 11.66
N SER A 303 19.62 -14.61 12.68
CA SER A 303 19.48 -14.22 14.08
C SER A 303 20.58 -13.26 14.51
N GLU A 304 21.85 -13.53 14.13
CA GLU A 304 22.98 -12.63 14.38
C GLU A 304 22.72 -11.23 13.79
N ARG A 305 22.37 -11.17 12.51
CA ARG A 305 22.11 -9.92 11.79
C ARG A 305 20.90 -9.18 12.34
N MET A 306 19.81 -9.88 12.66
CA MET A 306 18.60 -9.32 13.25
C MET A 306 18.86 -8.68 14.62
N GLN A 307 19.63 -9.37 15.49
CA GLN A 307 19.96 -8.85 16.83
C GLN A 307 20.86 -7.61 16.78
N ALA A 308 21.65 -7.45 15.73
CA ALA A 308 22.50 -6.29 15.52
C ALA A 308 21.74 -5.04 15.03
N LEU A 309 20.47 -5.16 14.65
CA LEU A 309 19.67 -4.02 14.19
C LEU A 309 19.43 -3.00 15.30
N VAL A 310 19.64 -1.74 14.99
CA VAL A 310 19.39 -0.61 15.89
C VAL A 310 17.91 -0.25 15.85
N VAL A 311 17.22 -0.53 16.96
CA VAL A 311 15.83 -0.13 17.17
C VAL A 311 15.83 1.20 17.92
N GLY A 312 15.08 2.21 17.45
CA GLY A 312 15.09 3.51 18.10
C GLY A 312 14.17 4.55 17.44
N HIS A 313 14.37 5.81 17.82
CA HIS A 313 13.59 6.93 17.34
C HIS A 313 13.70 7.08 15.82
N ALA A 314 12.58 7.18 15.11
CA ALA A 314 12.50 7.17 13.65
C ALA A 314 13.34 8.27 12.96
N LEU A 315 13.49 9.43 13.60
CA LEU A 315 14.27 10.56 13.06
C LEU A 315 15.78 10.50 13.40
N ASP A 316 16.22 9.53 14.20
CA ASP A 316 17.65 9.30 14.41
C ASP A 316 18.24 8.58 13.19
N ALA A 317 19.31 9.15 12.62
CA ALA A 317 19.98 8.61 11.45
C ALA A 317 20.62 7.22 11.67
N LYS A 318 20.82 6.79 12.92
CA LYS A 318 21.36 5.46 13.26
C LYS A 318 20.26 4.39 13.35
N THR A 319 19.01 4.79 13.45
CA THR A 319 17.87 3.87 13.58
C THR A 319 17.68 3.08 12.29
N GLN A 320 17.59 1.77 12.39
CA GLN A 320 17.32 0.85 11.31
C GLN A 320 15.90 0.27 11.39
N ILE A 321 15.35 0.18 12.60
CA ILE A 321 13.96 -0.24 12.86
C ILE A 321 13.32 0.85 13.73
N GLY A 322 12.30 1.50 13.21
CA GLY A 322 11.50 2.48 13.95
C GLY A 322 10.47 1.82 14.87
N PRO A 323 9.61 2.61 15.54
CA PRO A 323 8.54 2.08 16.37
C PRO A 323 7.42 1.40 15.54
N VAL A 324 6.60 0.63 16.22
CA VAL A 324 5.27 0.24 15.75
C VAL A 324 4.38 1.47 15.74
N VAL A 325 3.45 1.56 14.79
CA VAL A 325 2.71 2.80 14.47
C VAL A 325 1.84 3.34 15.61
N ASP A 326 1.22 2.48 16.40
CA ASP A 326 0.37 2.87 17.53
C ASP A 326 0.30 1.77 18.59
N GLN A 327 -0.35 2.09 19.72
CA GLN A 327 -0.55 1.17 20.82
C GLN A 327 -1.33 -0.09 20.42
N ASN A 328 -2.36 0.05 19.59
CA ASN A 328 -3.19 -1.09 19.20
C ASN A 328 -2.39 -2.12 18.38
N GLN A 329 -1.59 -1.66 17.42
CA GLN A 329 -0.73 -2.55 16.64
C GLN A 329 0.38 -3.16 17.51
N PHE A 330 0.94 -2.37 18.43
CA PHE A 330 1.96 -2.85 19.39
C PHE A 330 1.41 -3.99 20.28
N GLU A 331 0.19 -3.86 20.79
CA GLU A 331 -0.48 -4.90 21.58
C GLU A 331 -0.79 -6.14 20.74
N ILE A 332 -1.19 -5.97 19.47
CA ILE A 332 -1.39 -7.07 18.52
C ILE A 332 -0.08 -7.84 18.32
N ASP A 333 1.03 -7.14 18.08
CA ASP A 333 2.34 -7.76 17.85
C ASP A 333 2.78 -8.58 19.08
N LEU A 334 2.67 -8.02 20.29
CA LEU A 334 2.95 -8.71 21.54
C LEU A 334 2.05 -9.93 21.77
N GLY A 335 0.76 -9.81 21.39
CA GLY A 335 -0.18 -10.91 21.46
C GLY A 335 0.21 -12.09 20.55
N TYR A 336 0.68 -11.81 19.32
CA TYR A 336 1.17 -12.87 18.43
C TYR A 336 2.52 -13.45 18.89
N ILE A 337 3.38 -12.64 19.49
CA ILE A 337 4.64 -13.14 20.09
C ILE A 337 4.33 -14.14 21.20
N ALA A 338 3.40 -13.81 22.10
CA ALA A 338 2.95 -14.73 23.15
C ALA A 338 2.32 -16.00 22.55
N ARG A 339 1.41 -15.84 21.60
CA ARG A 339 0.69 -16.97 20.95
C ARG A 339 1.64 -17.92 20.23
N GLY A 340 2.62 -17.42 19.49
CA GLY A 340 3.60 -18.28 18.81
C GLY A 340 4.44 -19.12 19.78
N THR A 341 4.77 -18.52 20.93
CA THR A 341 5.47 -19.24 22.01
C THR A 341 4.57 -20.31 22.63
N ASP A 342 3.30 -20.01 22.90
CA ASP A 342 2.32 -20.94 23.46
C ASP A 342 2.01 -22.09 22.49
N GLU A 343 2.05 -21.86 21.17
CA GLU A 343 1.91 -22.86 20.12
C GLU A 343 3.16 -23.75 19.96
N GLY A 344 4.26 -23.44 20.68
CA GLY A 344 5.46 -24.26 20.78
C GLY A 344 6.61 -23.86 19.86
N ALA A 345 6.50 -22.76 19.11
CA ALA A 345 7.60 -22.24 18.33
C ALA A 345 8.67 -21.56 19.21
N ARG A 346 9.94 -21.69 18.85
CA ARG A 346 11.05 -21.13 19.60
C ARG A 346 11.30 -19.67 19.17
N LEU A 347 11.17 -18.74 20.11
CA LEU A 347 11.35 -17.30 19.90
C LEU A 347 12.81 -16.85 20.02
N ILE A 348 13.23 -15.95 19.14
CA ILE A 348 14.49 -15.18 19.19
C ILE A 348 14.13 -13.70 19.01
N GLY A 349 14.52 -12.83 19.96
CA GLY A 349 14.13 -11.41 19.97
C GLY A 349 12.70 -11.18 20.45
N GLY A 350 12.07 -10.10 20.02
CA GLY A 350 10.68 -9.77 20.35
C GLY A 350 10.51 -9.01 21.66
N GLU A 351 11.60 -8.53 22.29
CA GLU A 351 11.54 -7.76 23.52
C GLU A 351 11.13 -6.30 23.25
N VAL A 352 10.39 -5.73 24.18
CA VAL A 352 10.12 -4.29 24.21
C VAL A 352 11.43 -3.55 24.51
N VAL A 353 11.75 -2.56 23.68
CA VAL A 353 12.98 -1.77 23.82
C VAL A 353 12.68 -0.47 24.57
N LYS A 354 13.46 -0.17 25.61
CA LYS A 354 13.45 1.14 26.27
C LYS A 354 14.41 2.06 25.53
N ALA A 355 13.89 3.13 24.94
CA ALA A 355 14.66 4.19 24.30
C ALA A 355 14.75 5.45 25.18
N GLU A 356 15.34 6.53 24.67
CA GLU A 356 15.41 7.83 25.36
C GLU A 356 14.04 8.50 25.51
N THR A 357 13.14 8.26 24.56
CA THR A 357 11.74 8.70 24.59
C THR A 357 10.82 7.53 24.85
N GLU A 358 9.64 7.78 25.40
CA GLU A 358 8.56 6.79 25.49
C GLU A 358 7.93 6.61 24.11
N GLY A 359 7.96 5.38 23.58
CA GLY A 359 7.47 5.04 22.26
C GLY A 359 7.19 3.55 22.13
N TYR A 360 6.65 3.14 20.98
CA TYR A 360 6.26 1.73 20.74
C TYR A 360 7.40 0.92 20.11
N PHE A 361 8.53 0.84 20.79
CA PHE A 361 9.72 0.18 20.28
C PHE A 361 9.72 -1.33 20.57
N LEU A 362 9.73 -2.12 19.50
CA LEU A 362 9.74 -3.57 19.55
C LEU A 362 10.95 -4.12 18.77
N ARG A 363 11.77 -4.94 19.41
CA ARG A 363 12.82 -5.66 18.70
C ARG A 363 12.20 -6.68 17.75
N PRO A 364 12.73 -6.87 16.55
CA PRO A 364 12.30 -7.93 15.65
C PRO A 364 12.21 -9.30 16.34
N ALA A 365 11.15 -10.04 16.04
CA ALA A 365 10.86 -11.37 16.58
C ALA A 365 10.95 -12.42 15.48
N LEU A 366 11.82 -13.41 15.65
CA LEU A 366 11.97 -14.54 14.75
C LEU A 366 11.57 -15.83 15.48
N PHE A 367 10.53 -16.49 14.99
CA PHE A 367 10.17 -17.82 15.45
C PHE A 367 10.89 -18.87 14.62
N THR A 368 11.60 -19.77 15.28
CA THR A 368 12.16 -21.00 14.69
C THR A 368 11.32 -22.19 15.12
N GLU A 369 11.48 -23.32 14.43
CA GLU A 369 10.68 -24.54 14.69
C GLU A 369 9.18 -24.31 14.53
N ALA A 370 8.79 -23.40 13.61
CA ALA A 370 7.39 -23.14 13.32
C ALA A 370 6.80 -24.15 12.35
N ASP A 371 5.50 -24.41 12.52
CA ASP A 371 4.69 -25.19 11.59
C ASP A 371 3.73 -24.26 10.82
N ASN A 372 3.42 -24.63 9.55
CA ASN A 372 2.54 -23.83 8.72
C ASN A 372 1.09 -23.74 9.23
N ALA A 373 0.68 -24.61 10.18
CA ALA A 373 -0.65 -24.55 10.81
C ALA A 373 -0.73 -23.54 11.97
N MET A 374 0.41 -23.08 12.51
CA MET A 374 0.44 -22.12 13.60
C MET A 374 -0.14 -20.76 13.19
N ALA A 375 -0.75 -20.02 14.11
CA ALA A 375 -1.32 -18.71 13.86
C ALA A 375 -0.31 -17.72 13.29
N ILE A 376 0.92 -17.75 13.83
CA ILE A 376 2.02 -16.91 13.34
C ILE A 376 2.41 -17.18 11.88
N ALA A 377 2.06 -18.34 11.33
CA ALA A 377 2.27 -18.71 9.93
C ALA A 377 1.03 -18.49 9.04
N ARG A 378 -0.17 -18.42 9.63
CA ARG A 378 -1.44 -18.32 8.88
C ARG A 378 -2.01 -16.90 8.84
N GLU A 379 -1.90 -16.15 9.93
CA GLU A 379 -2.55 -14.86 10.10
C GLU A 379 -1.59 -13.70 9.82
N GLU A 380 -2.09 -12.60 9.25
CA GLU A 380 -1.32 -11.37 9.02
C GLU A 380 -1.12 -10.63 10.34
N ILE A 381 0.13 -10.48 10.79
CA ILE A 381 0.48 -9.80 12.05
C ILE A 381 0.66 -8.30 11.81
N PHE A 382 1.33 -7.94 10.72
CA PHE A 382 1.63 -6.57 10.30
C PHE A 382 2.62 -5.84 11.21
N GLY A 383 3.52 -6.59 11.84
CA GLY A 383 4.58 -6.12 12.73
C GLY A 383 5.91 -6.82 12.44
N PRO A 384 6.96 -6.56 13.23
CA PRO A 384 8.31 -7.09 13.00
C PRO A 384 8.42 -8.55 13.49
N VAL A 385 7.51 -9.41 13.03
CA VAL A 385 7.39 -10.81 13.45
C VAL A 385 7.41 -11.72 12.22
N ALA A 386 8.36 -12.65 12.19
CA ALA A 386 8.47 -13.66 11.13
C ALA A 386 8.68 -15.06 11.72
N CYS A 387 8.38 -16.10 10.94
CA CYS A 387 8.60 -17.48 11.33
C CYS A 387 9.40 -18.25 10.27
N VAL A 388 10.25 -19.19 10.72
CA VAL A 388 11.01 -20.12 9.89
C VAL A 388 10.32 -21.48 9.91
N ILE A 389 10.04 -22.01 8.72
CA ILE A 389 9.43 -23.32 8.50
C ILE A 389 10.44 -24.16 7.73
N ALA A 390 10.91 -25.26 8.37
CA ALA A 390 11.82 -26.19 7.74
C ALA A 390 11.09 -27.15 6.78
N VAL A 391 11.65 -27.36 5.59
CA VAL A 391 11.10 -28.27 4.57
C VAL A 391 12.21 -29.15 3.98
N ASP A 392 11.82 -30.27 3.34
CA ASP A 392 12.79 -31.23 2.83
C ASP A 392 13.45 -30.80 1.51
N ASP A 393 12.65 -30.24 0.60
CA ASP A 393 13.07 -29.96 -0.77
C ASP A 393 12.24 -28.83 -1.42
N PHE A 394 12.51 -28.58 -2.71
CA PHE A 394 11.79 -27.56 -3.49
C PHE A 394 10.28 -27.87 -3.61
N GLU A 395 9.89 -29.14 -3.73
CA GLU A 395 8.47 -29.49 -3.91
C GLU A 395 7.69 -29.21 -2.63
N SER A 396 8.18 -29.64 -1.48
CA SER A 396 7.58 -29.32 -0.18
C SER A 396 7.62 -27.82 0.13
N ALA A 397 8.68 -27.11 -0.27
CA ALA A 397 8.72 -25.65 -0.17
C ALA A 397 7.60 -24.98 -0.97
N MET A 398 7.32 -25.45 -2.19
CA MET A 398 6.24 -24.92 -3.03
C MET A 398 4.86 -25.21 -2.47
N GLU A 399 4.65 -26.39 -1.87
CA GLU A 399 3.38 -26.75 -1.21
C GLU A 399 3.13 -25.79 -0.04
N VAL A 400 4.08 -25.64 0.86
CA VAL A 400 3.98 -24.75 2.03
C VAL A 400 3.83 -23.30 1.59
N ALA A 401 4.61 -22.84 0.59
CA ALA A 401 4.53 -21.45 0.09
C ALA A 401 3.13 -21.11 -0.44
N ASN A 402 2.49 -22.04 -1.13
CA ASN A 402 1.17 -21.84 -1.71
C ASN A 402 0.01 -22.14 -0.74
N ASP A 403 0.25 -22.86 0.37
CA ASP A 403 -0.77 -23.16 1.37
C ASP A 403 -1.01 -21.96 2.30
N THR A 404 -1.74 -20.99 1.78
CA THR A 404 -2.20 -19.78 2.47
C THR A 404 -3.40 -19.19 1.72
N ASP A 405 -4.28 -18.49 2.43
CA ASP A 405 -5.41 -17.76 1.85
C ASP A 405 -4.96 -16.48 1.13
N PHE A 406 -3.71 -16.07 1.35
CA PHE A 406 -3.11 -14.89 0.76
C PHE A 406 -2.30 -15.22 -0.50
N GLY A 407 -2.02 -14.19 -1.30
CA GLY A 407 -1.23 -14.33 -2.52
C GLY A 407 -0.77 -12.99 -3.07
N LEU A 408 -0.28 -12.08 -2.20
CA LEU A 408 0.18 -10.75 -2.66
C LEU A 408 1.55 -10.87 -3.33
N SER A 409 2.57 -11.26 -2.57
CA SER A 409 3.95 -11.41 -3.04
C SER A 409 4.52 -12.75 -2.58
N SER A 410 5.59 -13.20 -3.22
CA SER A 410 6.36 -14.38 -2.85
C SER A 410 7.80 -14.25 -3.33
N GLY A 411 8.74 -14.91 -2.67
CA GLY A 411 10.14 -14.88 -3.05
C GLY A 411 10.80 -16.25 -2.99
N ILE A 412 11.88 -16.42 -3.76
CA ILE A 412 12.78 -17.56 -3.68
C ILE A 412 14.23 -17.09 -3.75
N CYS A 413 15.09 -17.66 -2.92
CA CYS A 413 16.55 -17.55 -3.00
C CYS A 413 17.12 -18.88 -3.47
N THR A 414 17.80 -18.87 -4.64
CA THR A 414 18.39 -20.04 -5.29
C THR A 414 19.37 -19.61 -6.37
N THR A 415 20.41 -20.38 -6.61
CA THR A 415 21.31 -20.23 -7.76
C THR A 415 20.86 -21.04 -8.99
N SER A 416 19.85 -21.91 -8.83
CA SER A 416 19.32 -22.75 -9.91
C SER A 416 18.31 -22.02 -10.78
N LEU A 417 18.61 -21.76 -12.04
CA LEU A 417 17.65 -21.25 -13.02
C LEU A 417 16.42 -22.15 -13.14
N LYS A 418 16.57 -23.48 -13.00
CA LYS A 418 15.46 -24.44 -13.04
C LYS A 418 14.46 -24.13 -11.94
N TYR A 419 14.91 -23.97 -10.70
CA TYR A 419 14.02 -23.70 -9.56
C TYR A 419 13.45 -22.29 -9.62
N ALA A 420 14.24 -21.29 -10.02
CA ALA A 420 13.77 -19.93 -10.21
C ALA A 420 12.61 -19.84 -11.23
N GLU A 421 12.75 -20.49 -12.41
CA GLU A 421 11.70 -20.51 -13.42
C GLU A 421 10.48 -21.34 -13.00
N ALA A 422 10.69 -22.47 -12.31
CA ALA A 422 9.60 -23.27 -11.78
C ALA A 422 8.81 -22.49 -10.71
N PHE A 423 9.50 -21.78 -9.81
CA PHE A 423 8.88 -20.94 -8.78
C PHE A 423 8.01 -19.84 -9.39
N LYS A 424 8.53 -19.07 -10.35
CA LYS A 424 7.76 -18.00 -11.02
C LYS A 424 6.48 -18.50 -11.67
N ARG A 425 6.50 -19.70 -12.25
CA ARG A 425 5.31 -20.31 -12.88
C ARG A 425 4.32 -20.89 -11.88
N ARG A 426 4.79 -21.44 -10.77
CA ARG A 426 3.98 -22.24 -9.83
C ARG A 426 3.53 -21.44 -8.61
N SER A 427 4.13 -20.27 -8.36
CA SER A 427 3.71 -19.42 -7.25
C SER A 427 2.26 -18.97 -7.39
N GLY A 428 1.51 -19.10 -6.32
CA GLY A 428 0.12 -18.64 -6.20
C GLY A 428 -0.02 -17.15 -5.95
N ALA A 429 1.09 -16.42 -5.81
CA ALA A 429 1.09 -14.97 -5.58
C ALA A 429 0.95 -14.17 -6.89
N GLY A 430 0.57 -12.90 -6.77
CA GLY A 430 0.52 -11.98 -7.90
C GLY A 430 1.87 -11.43 -8.31
N MET A 431 2.82 -11.37 -7.38
CA MET A 431 4.19 -10.91 -7.59
C MET A 431 5.18 -11.99 -7.11
N ALA A 432 6.20 -12.28 -7.91
CA ALA A 432 7.20 -13.30 -7.62
C ALA A 432 8.60 -12.72 -7.76
N MET A 433 9.41 -12.85 -6.72
CA MET A 433 10.77 -12.36 -6.61
C MET A 433 11.78 -13.51 -6.66
N VAL A 434 12.91 -13.30 -7.28
CA VAL A 434 14.03 -14.27 -7.28
C VAL A 434 15.27 -13.54 -6.77
N ASN A 435 15.86 -14.06 -5.70
CA ASN A 435 17.03 -13.48 -5.05
C ASN A 435 16.85 -12.01 -4.60
N LEU A 436 15.62 -11.67 -4.23
CA LEU A 436 15.19 -10.36 -3.75
C LEU A 436 14.21 -10.53 -2.59
N PRO A 437 14.08 -9.53 -1.69
CA PRO A 437 13.02 -9.52 -0.70
C PRO A 437 11.65 -9.50 -1.38
N THR A 438 10.61 -9.99 -0.70
CA THR A 438 9.23 -9.92 -1.22
C THR A 438 8.66 -8.50 -1.25
N ALA A 439 9.31 -7.55 -0.58
CA ALA A 439 9.04 -6.11 -0.59
C ALA A 439 9.89 -5.39 -1.65
N GLY A 440 9.52 -4.17 -2.02
CA GLY A 440 10.29 -3.33 -2.93
C GLY A 440 9.88 -3.46 -4.40
N VAL A 441 8.65 -3.14 -4.71
CA VAL A 441 8.10 -3.17 -6.08
C VAL A 441 8.31 -1.82 -6.77
N ASP A 442 8.66 -1.80 -8.05
CA ASP A 442 8.84 -0.59 -8.84
C ASP A 442 7.51 0.14 -9.09
N TYR A 443 7.58 1.47 -9.23
CA TYR A 443 6.39 2.32 -9.38
C TYR A 443 5.70 2.23 -10.75
N HIS A 444 6.41 1.75 -11.77
CA HIS A 444 5.94 1.71 -13.17
C HIS A 444 5.45 0.34 -13.63
N VAL A 445 5.50 -0.67 -12.74
CA VAL A 445 5.01 -2.02 -13.01
C VAL A 445 3.72 -2.31 -12.25
N PRO A 446 2.89 -3.27 -12.71
CA PRO A 446 1.64 -3.59 -12.03
C PRO A 446 1.89 -4.15 -10.62
N PHE A 447 1.14 -3.63 -9.66
CA PHE A 447 1.09 -4.11 -8.28
C PHE A 447 -0.23 -4.83 -8.03
N GLY A 448 -0.20 -5.91 -7.28
CA GLY A 448 -1.38 -6.60 -6.78
C GLY A 448 -1.21 -8.11 -6.68
N GLY A 449 -2.08 -8.71 -5.88
CA GLY A 449 -2.06 -10.10 -5.50
C GLY A 449 -3.07 -10.97 -6.25
N ARG A 450 -3.25 -12.14 -5.66
CA ARG A 450 -4.27 -13.15 -5.99
C ARG A 450 -4.93 -13.60 -4.70
N LYS A 451 -5.83 -14.57 -4.77
CA LYS A 451 -6.55 -15.14 -3.62
C LYS A 451 -7.21 -14.04 -2.78
N GLY A 452 -7.06 -14.06 -1.45
CA GLY A 452 -7.59 -13.07 -0.52
C GLY A 452 -6.84 -11.73 -0.47
N SER A 453 -5.72 -11.59 -1.18
CA SER A 453 -4.90 -10.37 -1.11
C SER A 453 -5.36 -9.25 -2.03
N SER A 454 -6.03 -9.52 -3.14
CA SER A 454 -6.48 -8.49 -4.08
C SER A 454 -7.76 -8.88 -4.79
N TYR A 455 -8.55 -7.88 -5.17
CA TYR A 455 -9.73 -8.04 -6.00
C TYR A 455 -9.85 -6.87 -6.98
N GLY A 456 -10.18 -7.18 -8.24
CA GLY A 456 -10.29 -6.20 -9.31
C GLY A 456 -8.99 -6.00 -10.09
N SER A 457 -8.86 -4.84 -10.74
CA SER A 457 -7.71 -4.49 -11.59
C SER A 457 -6.44 -4.29 -10.76
N ARG A 458 -5.29 -4.40 -11.42
CA ARG A 458 -3.98 -4.11 -10.80
C ARG A 458 -3.81 -2.61 -10.54
N GLU A 459 -3.05 -2.29 -9.51
CA GLU A 459 -2.57 -0.92 -9.27
C GLU A 459 -1.24 -0.69 -9.99
N GLN A 460 -0.86 0.56 -10.11
CA GLN A 460 0.41 1.05 -10.68
C GLN A 460 0.64 0.65 -12.14
N GLY A 461 1.67 1.23 -12.71
CA GLY A 461 2.02 1.02 -14.11
C GLY A 461 0.85 1.34 -15.05
N THR A 462 0.97 0.94 -16.29
CA THR A 462 -0.07 1.13 -17.32
C THR A 462 -1.36 0.36 -17.02
N TYR A 463 -1.31 -0.65 -16.15
CA TYR A 463 -2.46 -1.49 -15.78
C TYR A 463 -3.49 -0.76 -14.91
N ALA A 464 -3.07 0.28 -14.17
CA ALA A 464 -3.99 1.10 -13.38
C ALA A 464 -5.14 1.69 -14.22
N ARG A 465 -4.91 1.94 -15.51
CA ARG A 465 -5.95 2.42 -16.45
C ARG A 465 -7.19 1.53 -16.47
N ASP A 466 -7.04 0.23 -16.27
CA ASP A 466 -8.15 -0.72 -16.35
C ASP A 466 -9.14 -0.53 -15.20
N PHE A 467 -8.69 0.04 -14.07
CA PHE A 467 -9.59 0.46 -13.02
C PHE A 467 -10.17 1.87 -13.27
N TYR A 468 -9.33 2.85 -13.60
CA TYR A 468 -9.70 4.26 -13.65
C TYR A 468 -10.39 4.71 -14.96
N SER A 469 -10.70 3.79 -15.86
CA SER A 469 -11.40 4.11 -17.11
C SER A 469 -12.46 3.06 -17.47
N ALA A 470 -13.43 3.49 -18.27
CA ALA A 470 -14.40 2.61 -18.95
C ALA A 470 -14.13 2.58 -20.45
N VAL A 471 -14.34 1.42 -21.07
CA VAL A 471 -14.23 1.25 -22.52
C VAL A 471 -15.56 1.59 -23.18
N LYS A 472 -15.52 2.42 -24.23
CA LYS A 472 -16.65 2.72 -25.11
C LYS A 472 -16.32 2.29 -26.54
N THR A 473 -17.25 1.60 -27.20
CA THR A 473 -17.15 1.22 -28.60
C THR A 473 -18.15 2.07 -29.43
N ALA A 474 -17.64 2.79 -30.38
CA ALA A 474 -18.44 3.60 -31.29
C ALA A 474 -18.39 3.03 -32.72
N TYR A 475 -19.54 2.97 -33.37
CA TYR A 475 -19.68 2.54 -34.76
C TYR A 475 -20.11 3.74 -35.62
N THR A 476 -19.46 3.92 -36.76
CA THR A 476 -19.78 4.99 -37.70
C THR A 476 -19.98 4.40 -39.10
N LEU A 477 -21.14 4.61 -39.68
CA LEU A 477 -21.40 4.40 -41.11
C LEU A 477 -21.34 5.77 -41.80
N ALA A 478 -20.35 5.98 -42.70
CA ALA A 478 -20.16 7.21 -43.44
C ALA A 478 -20.87 7.17 -44.80
#